data_179ff5d8a6d14d2031ac7367fecfaa98
#
_entry.id   179ff5d8a6d14d2031ac7367fecfaa98
#
_cell.length_a   1.000
_cell.length_b   1.000
_cell.length_c   1.000
_cell.angle_alpha   90.00
_cell.angle_beta   90.00
_cell.angle_gamma   90.00
#
_symmetry.space_group_name_H-M   'P 1'
#
loop_
_entity.id
_entity.type
_entity.pdbx_description
1 polymer ?
#
loop_
_entity_poly.entity_id
_entity_poly.type
_entity_poly.pdbx_seq_one_letter_code
_entity_poly.pdbx_strand_id
1 'polypeptide(L)'
;MAHRIRSCSTWCQNRGDLDSDTWGLISSNASWVASEAEYFGFASTQAQAKRIIYCCSQGFNAETILAAASELETRFNDEVESISLLHIELSKLRFYSATDLFGEEFKVNFPAANGEICEAGKCLALDRYTACAFHLMRAMEIGLRVIFTSLGMQPRILSVTKWKAITDRIGAKIAKKDLHDADDVTWQSEKLFYEKAQAFLIAVCSLLRNATMHVDVSYPDEGSILPVWRATEAFMRHMVTKLKE
;
A
#
# COMPACT_ATOMS: atom_id res chain seq x y z
N MET A 1 1.10 -16.13 -19.76
CA MET A 1 1.55 -15.67 -21.10
C MET A 1 2.59 -16.63 -21.69
N ALA A 2 3.72 -16.89 -21.09
CA ALA A 2 4.80 -17.76 -21.62
C ALA A 2 4.33 -19.14 -22.12
N HIS A 3 3.43 -19.82 -21.41
CA HIS A 3 2.90 -21.12 -21.85
C HIS A 3 2.17 -21.02 -23.20
N ARG A 4 1.33 -20.00 -23.42
CA ARG A 4 0.61 -19.83 -24.68
C ARG A 4 1.51 -19.40 -25.84
N ILE A 5 2.55 -18.63 -25.54
CA ILE A 5 3.59 -18.27 -26.54
C ILE A 5 4.31 -19.53 -27.01
N ARG A 6 4.78 -20.39 -26.08
CA ARG A 6 5.41 -21.67 -26.43
C ARG A 6 4.48 -22.61 -27.18
N SER A 7 3.19 -22.62 -26.86
CA SER A 7 2.22 -23.44 -27.60
C SER A 7 2.17 -23.06 -29.08
N CYS A 8 2.26 -21.77 -29.42
CA CYS A 8 2.32 -21.34 -30.82
C CYS A 8 3.52 -21.95 -31.56
N SER A 9 4.71 -21.92 -30.94
CA SER A 9 5.93 -22.48 -31.52
C SER A 9 5.85 -24.00 -31.64
N THR A 10 5.40 -24.69 -30.59
CA THR A 10 5.32 -26.16 -30.54
C THR A 10 4.35 -26.74 -31.59
N TRP A 11 3.22 -26.09 -31.81
CA TRP A 11 2.27 -26.56 -32.82
C TRP A 11 2.79 -26.42 -34.25
N CYS A 12 3.56 -25.37 -34.53
CA CYS A 12 4.20 -25.20 -35.85
C CYS A 12 5.34 -26.21 -36.09
N GLN A 13 6.06 -26.66 -35.05
CA GLN A 13 7.19 -27.59 -35.17
C GLN A 13 6.75 -29.03 -35.46
N ASN A 14 5.59 -29.45 -34.99
CA ASN A 14 5.17 -30.85 -35.01
C ASN A 14 4.36 -31.27 -36.24
N ARG A 15 4.02 -30.38 -37.19
CA ARG A 15 3.20 -30.67 -38.33
C ARG A 15 3.69 -29.93 -39.59
N GLY A 16 3.98 -30.69 -40.65
CA GLY A 16 4.46 -30.16 -41.95
C GLY A 16 3.43 -29.27 -42.63
N ASP A 17 2.14 -29.65 -42.61
CA ASP A 17 1.01 -28.85 -43.10
C ASP A 17 0.04 -28.62 -41.93
N LEU A 18 -0.28 -27.36 -41.66
CA LEU A 18 -1.22 -26.98 -40.61
C LEU A 18 -2.65 -27.09 -41.17
N ASP A 19 -3.51 -27.85 -40.46
CA ASP A 19 -4.94 -27.88 -40.72
C ASP A 19 -5.66 -26.60 -40.23
N SER A 20 -6.91 -26.41 -40.68
CA SER A 20 -7.69 -25.22 -40.33
C SER A 20 -7.90 -25.05 -38.83
N ASP A 21 -7.99 -26.14 -38.07
CA ASP A 21 -8.20 -26.14 -36.63
C ASP A 21 -6.96 -25.66 -35.91
N THR A 22 -5.78 -26.09 -36.34
CA THR A 22 -4.49 -25.65 -35.81
C THR A 22 -4.25 -24.16 -36.08
N TRP A 23 -4.60 -23.65 -37.25
CA TRP A 23 -4.59 -22.22 -37.59
C TRP A 23 -5.48 -21.42 -36.64
N GLY A 24 -6.69 -21.88 -36.38
CA GLY A 24 -7.62 -21.27 -35.44
C GLY A 24 -7.04 -21.18 -34.01
N LEU A 25 -6.40 -22.25 -33.56
CA LEU A 25 -5.77 -22.32 -32.23
C LEU A 25 -4.58 -21.37 -32.09
N ILE A 26 -3.71 -21.29 -33.12
CA ILE A 26 -2.57 -20.37 -33.12
C ILE A 26 -3.05 -18.93 -33.09
N SER A 27 -4.03 -18.59 -33.94
CA SER A 27 -4.62 -17.24 -34.00
C SER A 27 -5.30 -16.87 -32.69
N SER A 28 -6.03 -17.78 -32.05
CA SER A 28 -6.69 -17.56 -30.76
C SER A 28 -5.68 -17.33 -29.64
N ASN A 29 -4.60 -18.12 -29.58
CA ASN A 29 -3.54 -17.91 -28.60
C ASN A 29 -2.79 -16.60 -28.81
N ALA A 30 -2.49 -16.24 -30.06
CA ALA A 30 -1.86 -14.96 -30.38
C ALA A 30 -2.77 -13.76 -30.01
N SER A 31 -4.09 -13.89 -30.22
CA SER A 31 -5.06 -12.87 -29.83
C SER A 31 -5.10 -12.67 -28.32
N TRP A 32 -5.08 -13.77 -27.56
CA TRP A 32 -5.02 -13.71 -26.12
C TRP A 32 -3.70 -13.06 -25.64
N VAL A 33 -2.55 -13.45 -26.23
CA VAL A 33 -1.25 -12.86 -25.92
C VAL A 33 -1.23 -11.37 -26.23
N ALA A 34 -1.83 -10.93 -27.34
CA ALA A 34 -1.91 -9.52 -27.70
C ALA A 34 -2.69 -8.69 -26.68
N SER A 35 -3.79 -9.23 -26.15
CA SER A 35 -4.60 -8.60 -25.11
C SER A 35 -3.84 -8.48 -23.77
N GLU A 36 -3.19 -9.58 -23.34
CA GLU A 36 -2.41 -9.56 -22.11
C GLU A 36 -1.18 -8.64 -22.23
N ALA A 37 -0.50 -8.65 -23.37
CA ALA A 37 0.63 -7.78 -23.63
C ALA A 37 0.24 -6.29 -23.57
N GLU A 38 -0.96 -5.94 -24.03
CA GLU A 38 -1.52 -4.59 -23.88
C GLU A 38 -1.70 -4.21 -22.40
N TYR A 39 -2.30 -5.13 -21.62
CA TYR A 39 -2.52 -4.93 -20.19
C TYR A 39 -1.19 -4.69 -19.41
N PHE A 40 -0.13 -5.42 -19.76
CA PHE A 40 1.18 -5.27 -19.14
C PHE A 40 2.05 -4.18 -19.76
N GLY A 41 1.62 -3.52 -20.84
CA GLY A 41 2.38 -2.50 -21.54
C GLY A 41 3.52 -3.06 -22.40
N PHE A 42 3.45 -4.35 -22.81
CA PHE A 42 4.43 -5.03 -23.65
C PHE A 42 4.19 -4.74 -25.13
N ALA A 43 4.60 -3.57 -25.56
CA ALA A 43 4.30 -3.06 -26.90
C ALA A 43 4.90 -3.92 -28.02
N SER A 44 6.13 -4.42 -27.85
CA SER A 44 6.83 -5.24 -28.83
C SER A 44 6.20 -6.63 -28.94
N THR A 45 5.89 -7.26 -27.82
CA THR A 45 5.16 -8.54 -27.73
C THR A 45 3.76 -8.41 -28.36
N GLN A 46 3.03 -7.33 -28.06
CA GLN A 46 1.72 -7.07 -28.63
C GLN A 46 1.79 -6.96 -30.15
N ALA A 47 2.72 -6.16 -30.67
CA ALA A 47 2.88 -5.97 -32.11
C ALA A 47 3.20 -7.29 -32.81
N GLN A 48 4.06 -8.12 -32.24
CA GLN A 48 4.44 -9.41 -32.81
C GLN A 48 3.28 -10.43 -32.75
N ALA A 49 2.50 -10.44 -31.67
CA ALA A 49 1.30 -11.28 -31.59
C ALA A 49 0.26 -10.89 -32.65
N LYS A 50 0.04 -9.59 -32.87
CA LYS A 50 -0.81 -9.08 -33.95
C LYS A 50 -0.31 -9.49 -35.36
N ARG A 51 1.02 -9.53 -35.54
CA ARG A 51 1.63 -10.02 -36.78
C ARG A 51 1.34 -11.50 -37.02
N ILE A 52 1.38 -12.35 -35.99
CA ILE A 52 1.00 -13.77 -36.11
C ILE A 52 -0.47 -13.91 -36.54
N ILE A 53 -1.38 -13.16 -35.90
CA ILE A 53 -2.80 -13.15 -36.27
C ILE A 53 -2.97 -12.78 -37.74
N TYR A 54 -2.27 -11.74 -38.20
CA TYR A 54 -2.29 -11.33 -39.60
C TYR A 54 -1.77 -12.45 -40.53
N CYS A 55 -0.63 -13.07 -40.23
CA CYS A 55 -0.09 -14.17 -41.01
C CYS A 55 -1.06 -15.35 -41.10
N CYS A 56 -1.73 -15.71 -40.00
CA CYS A 56 -2.77 -16.73 -39.99
C CYS A 56 -3.95 -16.36 -40.90
N SER A 57 -4.41 -15.11 -40.85
CA SER A 57 -5.54 -14.64 -41.68
C SER A 57 -5.23 -14.60 -43.16
N GLN A 58 -3.98 -14.44 -43.56
CA GLN A 58 -3.51 -14.40 -44.92
C GLN A 58 -3.05 -15.77 -45.46
N GLY A 59 -3.11 -16.84 -44.65
CA GLY A 59 -2.72 -18.18 -45.05
C GLY A 59 -1.22 -18.35 -45.33
N PHE A 60 -0.35 -17.62 -44.64
CA PHE A 60 1.10 -17.81 -44.77
C PHE A 60 1.49 -19.23 -44.36
N ASN A 61 2.59 -19.74 -44.90
CA ASN A 61 3.05 -21.10 -44.62
C ASN A 61 3.51 -21.27 -43.12
N ALA A 62 3.56 -22.53 -42.69
CA ALA A 62 3.91 -22.91 -41.31
C ALA A 62 5.30 -22.39 -40.89
N GLU A 63 6.27 -22.36 -41.80
CA GLU A 63 7.62 -21.88 -41.54
C GLU A 63 7.62 -20.39 -41.16
N THR A 64 6.87 -19.57 -41.91
CA THR A 64 6.71 -18.14 -41.60
C THR A 64 6.11 -17.90 -40.23
N ILE A 65 5.09 -18.71 -39.84
CA ILE A 65 4.45 -18.56 -38.54
C ILE A 65 5.34 -19.07 -37.42
N LEU A 66 6.08 -20.16 -37.65
CA LEU A 66 7.07 -20.62 -36.69
C LEU A 66 8.15 -19.56 -36.40
N ALA A 67 8.67 -18.93 -37.46
CA ALA A 67 9.63 -17.81 -37.29
C ALA A 67 9.02 -16.65 -36.50
N ALA A 68 7.77 -16.27 -36.83
CA ALA A 68 7.08 -15.20 -36.11
C ALA A 68 6.78 -15.57 -34.64
N ALA A 69 6.49 -16.84 -34.35
CA ALA A 69 6.24 -17.32 -33.00
C ALA A 69 7.55 -17.39 -32.17
N SER A 70 8.66 -17.78 -32.78
CA SER A 70 9.98 -17.74 -32.14
C SER A 70 10.38 -16.31 -31.82
N GLU A 71 10.15 -15.37 -32.72
CA GLU A 71 10.39 -13.95 -32.46
C GLU A 71 9.48 -13.39 -31.39
N LEU A 72 8.23 -13.86 -31.29
CA LEU A 72 7.30 -13.48 -30.20
C LEU A 72 7.88 -13.89 -28.83
N GLU A 73 8.43 -15.10 -28.71
CA GLU A 73 9.06 -15.58 -27.49
C GLU A 73 10.26 -14.72 -27.09
N THR A 74 11.13 -14.39 -28.07
CA THR A 74 12.29 -13.51 -27.82
C THR A 74 11.84 -12.14 -27.33
N ARG A 75 10.91 -11.48 -28.04
CA ARG A 75 10.41 -10.16 -27.64
C ARG A 75 9.75 -10.14 -26.27
N PHE A 76 9.00 -11.20 -25.96
CA PHE A 76 8.41 -11.34 -24.64
C PHE A 76 9.47 -11.47 -23.55
N ASN A 77 10.51 -12.27 -23.76
CA ASN A 77 11.59 -12.43 -22.80
C ASN A 77 12.36 -11.11 -22.60
N ASP A 78 12.68 -10.39 -23.67
CA ASP A 78 13.36 -9.10 -23.62
C ASP A 78 12.54 -8.07 -22.82
N GLU A 79 11.21 -8.02 -23.02
CA GLU A 79 10.34 -7.12 -22.29
C GLU A 79 10.18 -7.54 -20.82
N VAL A 80 10.09 -8.84 -20.54
CA VAL A 80 10.03 -9.36 -19.14
C VAL A 80 11.34 -9.11 -18.40
N GLU A 81 12.49 -9.27 -19.04
CA GLU A 81 13.80 -8.98 -18.44
C GLU A 81 13.97 -7.50 -18.07
N SER A 82 13.25 -6.62 -18.78
CA SER A 82 13.26 -5.18 -18.49
C SER A 82 12.45 -4.79 -17.25
N ILE A 83 11.62 -5.72 -16.69
CA ILE A 83 10.75 -5.46 -15.55
C ILE A 83 11.45 -5.84 -14.26
N SER A 84 11.38 -4.94 -13.28
CA SER A 84 11.73 -5.27 -11.90
C SER A 84 10.53 -5.90 -11.20
N LEU A 85 10.61 -7.17 -10.83
CA LEU A 85 9.59 -7.84 -10.02
C LEU A 85 9.93 -7.68 -8.55
N LEU A 86 8.93 -7.28 -7.76
CA LEU A 86 9.03 -7.21 -6.32
C LEU A 86 8.30 -8.40 -5.70
N HIS A 87 9.03 -9.20 -4.93
CA HIS A 87 8.45 -10.28 -4.14
C HIS A 87 7.94 -9.73 -2.81
N ILE A 88 6.66 -9.95 -2.51
CA ILE A 88 6.07 -9.67 -1.21
C ILE A 88 5.62 -10.99 -0.61
N GLU A 89 6.03 -11.29 0.62
CA GLU A 89 5.56 -12.47 1.34
C GLU A 89 4.04 -12.47 1.48
N LEU A 90 3.40 -13.62 1.29
CA LEU A 90 1.95 -13.76 1.37
C LEU A 90 1.40 -13.27 2.73
N SER A 91 2.14 -13.51 3.80
CA SER A 91 1.83 -13.01 5.16
C SER A 91 1.74 -11.49 5.25
N LYS A 92 2.51 -10.77 4.43
CA LYS A 92 2.60 -9.30 4.39
C LYS A 92 1.71 -8.66 3.32
N LEU A 93 1.14 -9.45 2.41
CA LEU A 93 0.35 -8.94 1.29
C LEU A 93 -0.82 -8.06 1.74
N ARG A 94 -1.46 -8.39 2.87
CA ARG A 94 -2.54 -7.58 3.45
C ARG A 94 -2.10 -6.14 3.77
N PHE A 95 -0.86 -5.96 4.24
CA PHE A 95 -0.34 -4.62 4.56
C PHE A 95 -0.07 -3.79 3.31
N TYR A 96 0.25 -4.45 2.20
CA TYR A 96 0.52 -3.79 0.92
C TYR A 96 -0.76 -3.36 0.19
N SER A 97 -1.80 -4.19 0.20
CA SER A 97 -2.98 -4.03 -0.65
C SER A 97 -4.23 -3.51 0.08
N ALA A 98 -4.34 -3.66 1.41
CA ALA A 98 -5.53 -3.21 2.13
C ALA A 98 -5.59 -1.67 2.24
N THR A 99 -6.80 -1.14 2.14
CA THR A 99 -7.10 0.30 2.22
C THR A 99 -7.72 0.72 3.55
N ASP A 100 -7.91 -0.24 4.46
CA ASP A 100 -8.63 -0.09 5.73
C ASP A 100 -7.92 -0.82 6.88
N LEU A 101 -6.59 -0.73 6.93
CA LEU A 101 -5.74 -1.47 7.89
C LEU A 101 -6.14 -1.29 9.36
N PHE A 102 -6.65 -0.12 9.72
CA PHE A 102 -7.18 0.17 11.05
C PHE A 102 -8.71 0.08 11.13
N GLY A 103 -9.36 -0.42 10.07
CA GLY A 103 -10.79 -0.65 9.95
C GLY A 103 -11.52 0.44 9.17
N GLU A 104 -12.70 0.08 8.64
CA GLU A 104 -13.49 0.95 7.74
C GLU A 104 -13.98 2.22 8.47
N GLU A 105 -14.37 2.14 9.74
CA GLU A 105 -14.77 3.30 10.52
C GLU A 105 -13.63 4.33 10.65
N PHE A 106 -12.39 3.87 10.86
CA PHE A 106 -11.22 4.74 10.88
C PHE A 106 -11.00 5.40 9.51
N LYS A 107 -11.06 4.65 8.44
CA LYS A 107 -10.90 5.14 7.07
C LYS A 107 -11.90 6.24 6.73
N VAL A 108 -13.15 6.09 7.15
CA VAL A 108 -14.22 7.09 6.91
C VAL A 108 -14.03 8.34 7.77
N ASN A 109 -13.69 8.18 9.05
CA ASN A 109 -13.62 9.30 9.99
C ASN A 109 -12.26 10.02 9.97
N PHE A 110 -11.19 9.36 9.52
CA PHE A 110 -9.83 9.90 9.45
C PHE A 110 -9.17 9.61 8.09
N PRO A 111 -9.70 10.15 6.98
CA PRO A 111 -9.26 9.80 5.64
C PRO A 111 -7.80 10.17 5.35
N ALA A 112 -7.31 11.34 5.81
CA ALA A 112 -5.92 11.71 5.60
C ALA A 112 -4.97 10.87 6.45
N ALA A 113 -5.32 10.60 7.72
CA ALA A 113 -4.55 9.69 8.56
C ALA A 113 -4.55 8.27 8.00
N ASN A 114 -5.68 7.79 7.43
CA ASN A 114 -5.75 6.49 6.79
C ASN A 114 -4.81 6.39 5.57
N GLY A 115 -4.66 7.45 4.79
CA GLY A 115 -3.67 7.51 3.72
C GLY A 115 -2.26 7.23 4.22
N GLU A 116 -1.86 7.86 5.33
CA GLU A 116 -0.55 7.61 5.95
C GLU A 116 -0.42 6.18 6.51
N ILE A 117 -1.50 5.60 7.07
CA ILE A 117 -1.50 4.21 7.54
C ILE A 117 -1.35 3.22 6.38
N CYS A 118 -1.97 3.48 5.24
CA CYS A 118 -1.79 2.66 4.03
C CYS A 118 -0.34 2.71 3.53
N GLU A 119 0.30 3.88 3.52
CA GLU A 119 1.72 3.99 3.15
C GLU A 119 2.63 3.33 4.20
N ALA A 120 2.33 3.46 5.51
CA ALA A 120 3.02 2.71 6.55
C ALA A 120 2.92 1.20 6.34
N GLY A 121 1.73 0.70 5.94
CA GLY A 121 1.51 -0.71 5.61
C GLY A 121 2.36 -1.18 4.44
N LYS A 122 2.42 -0.42 3.35
CA LYS A 122 3.29 -0.72 2.21
C LYS A 122 4.76 -0.77 2.63
N CYS A 123 5.21 0.20 3.44
CA CYS A 123 6.57 0.21 3.99
C CYS A 123 6.85 -1.03 4.85
N LEU A 124 5.90 -1.43 5.70
CA LEU A 124 6.01 -2.66 6.52
C LEU A 124 6.10 -3.91 5.65
N ALA A 125 5.27 -4.01 4.61
CA ALA A 125 5.27 -5.14 3.68
C ALA A 125 6.59 -5.28 2.91
N LEU A 126 7.29 -4.17 2.70
CA LEU A 126 8.55 -4.08 1.97
C LEU A 126 9.78 -4.04 2.87
N ASP A 127 9.65 -4.35 4.16
CA ASP A 127 10.73 -4.31 5.16
C ASP A 127 11.42 -2.95 5.30
N ARG A 128 10.67 -1.87 5.01
CA ARG A 128 11.11 -0.48 5.14
C ARG A 128 10.66 0.11 6.49
N TYR A 129 11.14 -0.48 7.57
CA TYR A 129 10.61 -0.23 8.93
C TYR A 129 10.77 1.21 9.41
N THR A 130 11.88 1.88 9.11
CA THR A 130 12.07 3.29 9.46
C THR A 130 11.10 4.19 8.69
N ALA A 131 10.84 3.92 7.41
CA ALA A 131 9.85 4.64 6.63
C ALA A 131 8.42 4.37 7.14
N CYS A 132 8.14 3.14 7.57
CA CYS A 132 6.89 2.79 8.24
C CYS A 132 6.68 3.66 9.50
N ALA A 133 7.68 3.77 10.38
CA ALA A 133 7.61 4.62 11.56
C ALA A 133 7.34 6.09 11.22
N PHE A 134 7.94 6.59 10.14
CA PHE A 134 7.72 7.97 9.67
C PHE A 134 6.25 8.21 9.28
N HIS A 135 5.64 7.31 8.52
CA HIS A 135 4.23 7.41 8.15
C HIS A 135 3.29 7.24 9.35
N LEU A 136 3.59 6.32 10.28
CA LEU A 136 2.84 6.20 11.54
C LEU A 136 2.86 7.51 12.34
N MET A 137 4.01 8.18 12.40
CA MET A 137 4.14 9.47 13.07
C MET A 137 3.30 10.56 12.42
N ARG A 138 3.25 10.61 11.07
CA ARG A 138 2.39 11.57 10.35
C ARG A 138 0.91 11.31 10.64
N ALA A 139 0.47 10.06 10.66
CA ALA A 139 -0.88 9.71 11.08
C ALA A 139 -1.19 10.19 12.50
N MET A 140 -0.25 9.97 13.44
CA MET A 140 -0.38 10.46 14.82
C MET A 140 -0.48 11.99 14.91
N GLU A 141 0.27 12.75 14.09
CA GLU A 141 0.17 14.21 14.04
C GLU A 141 -1.21 14.68 13.59
N ILE A 142 -1.84 13.97 12.65
CA ILE A 142 -3.22 14.26 12.23
C ILE A 142 -4.16 14.06 13.41
N GLY A 143 -4.09 12.91 14.09
CA GLY A 143 -4.89 12.65 15.29
C GLY A 143 -4.69 13.69 16.39
N LEU A 144 -3.44 14.13 16.60
CA LEU A 144 -3.11 15.20 17.54
C LEU A 144 -3.78 16.54 17.19
N ARG A 145 -3.81 16.91 15.90
CA ARG A 145 -4.49 18.13 15.45
C ARG A 145 -5.98 18.08 15.80
N VAL A 146 -6.60 16.92 15.60
CA VAL A 146 -8.01 16.72 15.94
C VAL A 146 -8.25 16.88 17.45
N ILE A 147 -7.43 16.26 18.32
CA ILE A 147 -7.51 16.45 19.78
C ILE A 147 -7.33 17.94 20.15
N PHE A 148 -6.34 18.61 19.58
CA PHE A 148 -6.11 20.02 19.87
C PHE A 148 -7.33 20.89 19.52
N THR A 149 -7.90 20.67 18.35
CA THR A 149 -9.10 21.39 17.90
C THR A 149 -10.28 21.11 18.82
N SER A 150 -10.51 19.86 19.18
CA SER A 150 -11.63 19.46 20.06
C SER A 150 -11.50 20.02 21.48
N LEU A 151 -10.28 20.20 21.98
CA LEU A 151 -10.01 20.87 23.26
C LEU A 151 -9.92 22.40 23.19
N GLY A 152 -10.23 22.99 22.01
CA GLY A 152 -10.11 24.45 21.79
C GLY A 152 -8.67 24.96 21.88
N MET A 153 -7.70 24.15 21.48
CA MET A 153 -6.27 24.48 21.43
C MET A 153 -5.85 24.80 19.99
N GLN A 154 -4.78 25.58 19.83
CA GLN A 154 -4.27 25.98 18.52
C GLN A 154 -3.34 24.91 17.93
N PRO A 155 -3.68 24.26 16.78
CA PRO A 155 -2.84 23.21 16.18
C PRO A 155 -1.45 23.67 15.71
N ARG A 156 -1.25 24.97 15.45
CA ARG A 156 0.05 25.56 15.03
C ARG A 156 1.20 25.24 15.98
N ILE A 157 0.90 24.92 17.22
CA ILE A 157 1.91 24.61 18.25
C ILE A 157 2.61 23.26 17.96
N LEU A 158 1.95 22.38 17.21
CA LEU A 158 2.48 21.04 16.92
C LEU A 158 3.76 21.06 16.07
N SER A 159 3.92 22.03 15.18
CA SER A 159 5.06 22.11 14.24
C SER A 159 6.41 22.49 14.90
N VAL A 160 6.38 23.04 16.11
CA VAL A 160 7.59 23.58 16.79
C VAL A 160 7.82 22.99 18.18
N THR A 161 6.99 22.07 18.63
CA THR A 161 6.97 21.62 20.02
C THR A 161 7.33 20.13 20.13
N LYS A 162 8.23 19.79 21.05
CA LYS A 162 8.57 18.38 21.34
C LYS A 162 7.34 17.61 21.84
N TRP A 163 7.22 16.37 21.45
CA TRP A 163 6.10 15.48 21.80
C TRP A 163 5.74 15.47 23.29
N LYS A 164 6.76 15.45 24.17
CA LYS A 164 6.52 15.52 25.61
C LYS A 164 5.78 16.79 26.00
N ALA A 165 6.18 17.93 25.47
CA ALA A 165 5.51 19.20 25.79
C ALA A 165 4.07 19.25 25.18
N ILE A 166 3.81 18.50 24.13
CA ILE A 166 2.45 18.34 23.57
C ILE A 166 1.58 17.57 24.55
N THR A 167 2.04 16.40 25.02
CA THR A 167 1.29 15.59 26.00
C THR A 167 1.07 16.34 27.33
N ASP A 168 2.08 17.09 27.82
CA ASP A 168 1.98 17.90 29.02
C ASP A 168 0.92 19.02 28.85
N ARG A 169 0.83 19.65 27.67
CA ARG A 169 -0.18 20.69 27.37
C ARG A 169 -1.58 20.10 27.29
N ILE A 170 -1.76 18.91 26.73
CA ILE A 170 -3.05 18.22 26.71
C ILE A 170 -3.49 17.96 28.16
N GLY A 171 -2.61 17.40 29.00
CA GLY A 171 -2.92 17.15 30.41
C GLY A 171 -3.26 18.43 31.19
N ALA A 172 -2.50 19.52 30.99
CA ALA A 172 -2.80 20.80 31.61
C ALA A 172 -4.16 21.37 31.16
N LYS A 173 -4.55 21.18 29.88
CA LYS A 173 -5.84 21.63 29.35
C LYS A 173 -7.00 20.83 29.94
N ILE A 174 -6.83 19.50 30.06
CA ILE A 174 -7.81 18.61 30.71
C ILE A 174 -8.01 19.04 32.17
N ALA A 175 -6.91 19.18 32.93
CA ALA A 175 -6.98 19.60 34.34
C ALA A 175 -7.63 20.98 34.51
N LYS A 176 -7.31 21.95 33.65
CA LYS A 176 -7.94 23.27 33.69
C LYS A 176 -9.43 23.19 33.40
N LYS A 177 -9.86 22.39 32.41
CA LYS A 177 -11.28 22.22 32.10
C LYS A 177 -12.02 21.52 33.23
N ASP A 178 -11.39 20.54 33.87
CA ASP A 178 -11.93 19.84 35.03
C ASP A 178 -12.19 20.76 36.24
N LEU A 179 -11.31 21.75 36.45
CA LEU A 179 -11.50 22.75 37.50
C LEU A 179 -12.69 23.70 37.25
N HIS A 180 -13.01 23.97 35.98
CA HIS A 180 -14.09 24.90 35.62
C HIS A 180 -15.42 24.19 35.44
N ASP A 181 -15.41 22.96 34.96
CA ASP A 181 -16.57 22.21 34.53
C ASP A 181 -16.77 20.92 35.36
N ALA A 182 -16.29 20.92 36.64
CA ALA A 182 -16.30 19.74 37.50
C ALA A 182 -17.68 19.10 37.67
N ASP A 183 -18.73 19.93 37.73
CA ASP A 183 -20.11 19.50 37.89
C ASP A 183 -20.86 19.24 36.56
N ASP A 184 -20.19 19.48 35.40
CA ASP A 184 -20.77 19.23 34.08
C ASP A 184 -20.71 17.73 33.76
N VAL A 185 -21.89 17.08 33.77
CA VAL A 185 -22.02 15.65 33.44
C VAL A 185 -21.46 15.31 32.05
N THR A 186 -21.61 16.22 31.09
CA THR A 186 -21.10 16.04 29.74
C THR A 186 -19.58 16.01 29.74
N TRP A 187 -18.96 16.98 30.45
CA TRP A 187 -17.51 17.00 30.59
C TRP A 187 -16.97 15.77 31.31
N GLN A 188 -17.60 15.33 32.37
CA GLN A 188 -17.15 14.13 33.10
C GLN A 188 -17.16 12.90 32.22
N SER A 189 -18.15 12.78 31.33
CA SER A 189 -18.19 11.69 30.34
C SER A 189 -17.09 11.80 29.27
N GLU A 190 -16.67 13.01 28.90
CA GLU A 190 -15.63 13.27 27.92
C GLU A 190 -14.21 13.19 28.50
N LYS A 191 -14.04 13.59 29.76
CA LYS A 191 -12.75 13.62 30.46
C LYS A 191 -12.00 12.29 30.34
N LEU A 192 -12.68 11.18 30.61
CA LEU A 192 -12.09 9.85 30.52
C LEU A 192 -11.60 9.52 29.09
N PHE A 193 -12.30 10.01 28.05
CA PHE A 193 -11.85 9.86 26.67
C PHE A 193 -10.52 10.59 26.43
N TYR A 194 -10.40 11.84 26.85
CA TYR A 194 -9.18 12.63 26.66
C TYR A 194 -8.00 12.11 27.51
N GLU A 195 -8.26 11.65 28.74
CA GLU A 195 -7.25 11.03 29.60
C GLU A 195 -6.69 9.75 28.98
N LYS A 196 -7.54 8.89 28.41
CA LYS A 196 -7.13 7.70 27.67
C LYS A 196 -6.34 8.06 26.41
N ALA A 197 -6.80 9.05 25.63
CA ALA A 197 -6.09 9.54 24.47
C ALA A 197 -4.69 10.04 24.84
N GLN A 198 -4.55 10.79 25.94
CA GLN A 198 -3.25 11.25 26.46
C GLN A 198 -2.37 10.06 26.86
N ALA A 199 -2.90 9.05 27.54
CA ALA A 199 -2.13 7.86 27.91
C ALA A 199 -1.59 7.11 26.69
N PHE A 200 -2.39 6.93 25.65
CA PHE A 200 -1.94 6.34 24.39
C PHE A 200 -0.85 7.18 23.73
N LEU A 201 -1.00 8.50 23.71
CA LEU A 201 0.02 9.41 23.18
C LEU A 201 1.35 9.26 23.91
N ILE A 202 1.34 9.20 25.24
CA ILE A 202 2.55 9.00 26.05
C ILE A 202 3.20 7.67 25.69
N ALA A 203 2.44 6.59 25.53
CA ALA A 203 2.95 5.29 25.14
C ALA A 203 3.61 5.33 23.76
N VAL A 204 2.94 5.90 22.75
CA VAL A 204 3.50 6.05 21.40
C VAL A 204 4.74 6.94 21.41
N CYS A 205 4.69 8.07 22.12
CA CYS A 205 5.82 8.99 22.24
C CYS A 205 7.06 8.32 22.84
N SER A 206 6.88 7.40 23.78
CA SER A 206 8.00 6.66 24.37
C SER A 206 8.69 5.74 23.38
N LEU A 207 7.92 5.16 22.44
CA LEU A 207 8.41 4.28 21.39
C LEU A 207 9.03 5.04 20.20
N LEU A 208 8.41 6.16 19.81
CA LEU A 208 8.86 7.00 18.68
C LEU A 208 9.93 8.03 19.07
N ARG A 209 10.17 8.23 20.38
CA ARG A 209 10.90 9.37 20.93
C ARG A 209 12.29 9.61 20.36
N ASN A 210 12.92 8.59 19.83
CA ASN A 210 14.30 8.68 19.37
C ASN A 210 14.48 8.40 17.87
N ALA A 211 13.42 8.00 17.15
CA ALA A 211 13.67 7.24 15.94
C ALA A 211 13.52 8.01 14.62
N THR A 212 12.64 9.01 14.54
CA THR A 212 12.25 9.52 13.21
C THR A 212 12.94 10.81 12.80
N MET A 213 13.59 11.52 13.75
CA MET A 213 14.20 12.82 13.49
C MET A 213 15.73 12.83 13.67
N HIS A 214 16.34 11.74 14.11
CA HIS A 214 17.80 11.64 14.28
C HIS A 214 18.35 10.55 13.37
N VAL A 215 19.41 10.89 12.65
CA VAL A 215 20.12 10.00 11.70
C VAL A 215 20.61 8.71 12.37
N ASP A 216 20.82 8.76 13.67
CA ASP A 216 21.38 7.64 14.47
C ASP A 216 20.34 6.61 14.90
N VAL A 217 19.04 6.82 14.60
CA VAL A 217 17.98 5.91 15.05
C VAL A 217 17.28 5.30 13.85
N SER A 218 17.34 3.98 13.75
CA SER A 218 16.65 3.18 12.74
C SER A 218 15.83 2.08 13.41
N TYR A 219 14.79 1.62 12.71
CA TYR A 219 14.09 0.40 13.07
C TYR A 219 14.70 -0.73 12.24
N PRO A 220 15.55 -1.59 12.84
CA PRO A 220 16.32 -2.57 12.07
C PRO A 220 15.49 -3.78 11.61
N ASP A 221 14.38 -4.07 12.30
CA ASP A 221 13.58 -5.26 12.10
C ASP A 221 12.08 -5.03 12.39
N GLU A 222 11.27 -6.03 12.05
CA GLU A 222 9.83 -6.03 12.27
C GLU A 222 9.48 -5.97 13.78
N GLY A 223 10.27 -6.64 14.63
CA GLY A 223 10.07 -6.64 16.08
C GLY A 223 10.15 -5.24 16.68
N SER A 224 10.98 -4.37 16.13
CA SER A 224 11.16 -2.98 16.57
C SER A 224 10.01 -2.07 16.16
N ILE A 225 9.38 -2.30 15.00
CA ILE A 225 8.30 -1.43 14.46
C ILE A 225 6.90 -1.88 14.90
N LEU A 226 6.65 -3.17 15.10
CA LEU A 226 5.33 -3.67 15.48
C LEU A 226 4.77 -3.07 16.78
N PRO A 227 5.54 -2.81 17.85
CA PRO A 227 5.03 -2.10 19.02
C PRO A 227 4.54 -0.69 18.69
N VAL A 228 5.23 0.04 17.81
CA VAL A 228 4.82 1.37 17.33
C VAL A 228 3.53 1.29 16.54
N TRP A 229 3.43 0.32 15.63
CA TRP A 229 2.22 0.05 14.84
C TRP A 229 1.02 -0.18 15.76
N ARG A 230 1.13 -1.12 16.72
CA ARG A 230 0.05 -1.47 17.65
C ARG A 230 -0.38 -0.30 18.54
N ALA A 231 0.59 0.48 19.02
CA ALA A 231 0.32 1.64 19.85
C ALA A 231 -0.39 2.75 19.04
N THR A 232 0.03 2.98 17.80
CA THR A 232 -0.63 3.92 16.87
C THR A 232 -2.05 3.44 16.54
N GLU A 233 -2.24 2.16 16.25
CA GLU A 233 -3.55 1.57 16.00
C GLU A 233 -4.49 1.75 17.19
N ALA A 234 -4.02 1.45 18.40
CA ALA A 234 -4.82 1.59 19.63
C ALA A 234 -5.24 3.05 19.87
N PHE A 235 -4.33 3.99 19.65
CA PHE A 235 -4.64 5.42 19.72
C PHE A 235 -5.69 5.82 18.69
N MET A 236 -5.50 5.48 17.42
CA MET A 236 -6.39 5.89 16.34
C MET A 236 -7.78 5.25 16.47
N ARG A 237 -7.85 3.98 16.85
CA ARG A 237 -9.13 3.32 17.15
C ARG A 237 -9.86 3.97 18.33
N HIS A 238 -9.14 4.44 19.34
CA HIS A 238 -9.73 5.20 20.42
C HIS A 238 -10.28 6.55 19.93
N MET A 239 -9.54 7.25 19.07
CA MET A 239 -9.97 8.53 18.50
C MET A 239 -11.29 8.44 17.76
N VAL A 240 -11.47 7.42 16.92
CA VAL A 240 -12.68 7.19 16.12
C VAL A 240 -13.95 7.09 16.98
N THR A 241 -13.85 6.64 18.23
CA THR A 241 -15.02 6.47 19.11
C THR A 241 -15.76 7.79 19.41
N LYS A 242 -15.10 8.95 19.24
CA LYS A 242 -15.70 10.26 19.55
C LYS A 242 -15.34 11.39 18.58
N LEU A 243 -14.25 11.27 17.85
CA LEU A 243 -13.69 12.35 17.02
C LEU A 243 -13.58 11.91 15.57
N LYS A 244 -13.54 12.91 14.69
CA LYS A 244 -13.30 12.74 13.26
C LYS A 244 -12.42 13.87 12.73
N GLU A 245 -11.70 13.61 11.67
CA GLU A 245 -10.89 14.60 10.95
C GLU A 245 -11.71 15.68 10.28
#